data_0de20813c6f921d65350019a3907b3eb
#
_entry.id   0de20813c6f921d65350019a3907b3eb
#
_cell.length_a   1.000
_cell.length_b   1.000
_cell.length_c   1.000
_cell.angle_alpha   90.00
_cell.angle_beta   90.00
_cell.angle_gamma   90.00
#
_symmetry.space_group_name_H-M   'P 1'
#
loop_
_entity.id
_entity.type
_entity.pdbx_description
1 polymer ?
#
loop_
_entity_poly.entity_id
_entity_poly.type
_entity_poly.pdbx_seq_one_letter_code
_entity_poly.pdbx_strand_id
1 'polypeptide(L)'
;ATTFPKPESVYTEMDYVNRNLAVNTGRGSYSLARKATEIIDRTREKALKLIKGKDVADIVLTPSATIAMNVIIGGLDWSGADICYVSPFEHNAVMRPLHLLSEKYGFDLIELPLKSETLEIDFEKMEYMFSMNPPTKVFATHISNVTGYILPVKEITEMAKKYNSQVI
;
A
#
# COMPACT_ATOMS: atom_id res chain seq x y z
N ALA A 1 -16.36 -2.47 -0.72
CA ALA A 1 -15.77 -3.82 -0.65
C ALA A 1 -15.80 -4.41 0.75
N THR A 2 -15.85 -3.58 1.79
CA THR A 2 -15.89 -4.04 3.19
C THR A 2 -17.17 -4.77 3.58
N THR A 3 -18.22 -4.64 2.80
CA THR A 3 -19.55 -5.22 3.04
C THR A 3 -19.88 -6.42 2.14
N PHE A 4 -18.94 -6.83 1.29
CA PHE A 4 -19.18 -7.98 0.42
C PHE A 4 -19.17 -9.29 1.24
N PRO A 5 -20.15 -10.19 1.04
CA PRO A 5 -20.20 -11.46 1.75
C PRO A 5 -18.93 -12.28 1.48
N LYS A 6 -18.35 -12.83 2.53
CA LYS A 6 -17.20 -13.74 2.39
C LYS A 6 -17.68 -15.10 1.90
N PRO A 7 -16.88 -15.83 1.11
CA PRO A 7 -17.16 -17.23 0.80
C PRO A 7 -17.29 -18.08 2.07
N GLU A 8 -18.13 -19.10 2.05
CA GLU A 8 -18.37 -19.98 3.21
C GLU A 8 -17.08 -20.66 3.73
N SER A 9 -16.16 -20.96 2.81
CA SER A 9 -14.85 -21.51 3.17
C SER A 9 -14.05 -20.58 4.11
N VAL A 10 -14.22 -19.25 4.01
CA VAL A 10 -13.56 -18.29 4.90
C VAL A 10 -14.15 -18.38 6.31
N TYR A 11 -15.49 -18.46 6.42
CA TYR A 11 -16.15 -18.59 7.73
C TYR A 11 -15.78 -19.90 8.41
N THR A 12 -15.78 -20.99 7.67
CA THR A 12 -15.39 -22.32 8.17
C THR A 12 -13.95 -22.32 8.69
N GLU A 13 -13.01 -21.75 7.95
CA GLU A 13 -11.61 -21.68 8.38
C GLU A 13 -11.43 -20.75 9.59
N MET A 14 -12.13 -19.62 9.62
CA MET A 14 -12.10 -18.71 10.77
C MET A 14 -12.62 -19.37 12.04
N ASP A 15 -13.74 -20.11 11.97
CA ASP A 15 -14.30 -20.83 13.10
C ASP A 15 -13.34 -21.94 13.59
N TYR A 16 -12.77 -22.70 12.65
CA TYR A 16 -11.78 -23.72 12.99
C TYR A 16 -10.55 -23.13 13.72
N VAL A 17 -9.96 -22.06 13.17
CA VAL A 17 -8.80 -21.41 13.79
C VAL A 17 -9.14 -20.84 15.16
N ASN A 18 -10.28 -20.17 15.29
CA ASN A 18 -10.70 -19.57 16.56
C ASN A 18 -10.94 -20.62 17.65
N ARG A 19 -11.47 -21.78 17.32
CA ARG A 19 -11.74 -22.84 18.30
C ARG A 19 -10.53 -23.70 18.65
N ASN A 20 -9.63 -23.92 17.68
CA ASN A 20 -8.60 -24.96 17.80
C ASN A 20 -7.17 -24.40 17.83
N LEU A 21 -6.93 -23.20 17.30
CA LEU A 21 -5.59 -22.65 17.06
C LEU A 21 -5.42 -21.19 17.53
N ALA A 22 -6.35 -20.67 18.35
CA ALA A 22 -6.29 -19.30 18.89
C ALA A 22 -5.23 -19.16 20.00
N VAL A 23 -3.97 -19.34 19.63
CA VAL A 23 -2.80 -19.26 20.51
C VAL A 23 -1.79 -18.25 19.98
N ASN A 24 -0.91 -17.77 20.87
CA ASN A 24 0.14 -16.83 20.47
C ASN A 24 1.20 -17.56 19.64
N THR A 25 1.40 -17.12 18.40
CA THR A 25 2.37 -17.68 17.46
C THR A 25 3.81 -17.22 17.75
N GLY A 26 4.00 -16.09 18.44
CA GLY A 26 5.33 -15.51 18.71
C GLY A 26 5.98 -16.02 20.00
N ARG A 27 5.29 -16.81 20.82
CA ARG A 27 5.79 -17.24 22.13
C ARG A 27 5.45 -18.69 22.42
N GLY A 28 6.42 -19.56 22.19
CA GLY A 28 6.34 -20.96 22.57
C GLY A 28 6.68 -21.94 21.46
N SER A 29 7.26 -23.07 21.86
CA SER A 29 7.65 -24.17 20.96
C SER A 29 6.70 -25.36 21.02
N TYR A 30 5.54 -25.21 21.68
CA TYR A 30 4.54 -26.29 21.80
C TYR A 30 3.76 -26.49 20.48
N SER A 31 3.19 -27.65 20.29
CA SER A 31 2.62 -28.10 19.02
C SER A 31 1.56 -27.16 18.44
N LEU A 32 0.68 -26.59 19.26
CA LEU A 32 -0.36 -25.68 18.80
C LEU A 32 0.24 -24.33 18.30
N ALA A 33 1.25 -23.80 18.99
CA ALA A 33 1.93 -22.58 18.54
C ALA A 33 2.61 -22.77 17.19
N ARG A 34 3.26 -23.93 16.97
CA ARG A 34 3.85 -24.27 15.66
C ARG A 34 2.80 -24.35 14.55
N LYS A 35 1.67 -25.04 14.79
CA LYS A 35 0.56 -25.12 13.83
C LYS A 35 -0.03 -23.75 13.49
N ALA A 36 -0.19 -22.87 14.48
CA ALA A 36 -0.66 -21.51 14.25
C ALA A 36 0.35 -20.68 13.45
N THR A 37 1.65 -20.82 13.71
CA THR A 37 2.73 -20.18 12.93
C THR A 37 2.73 -20.65 11.47
N GLU A 38 2.59 -21.95 11.25
CA GLU A 38 2.50 -22.53 9.89
C GLU A 38 1.35 -21.93 9.05
N ILE A 39 0.22 -21.58 9.67
CA ILE A 39 -0.89 -20.91 8.96
C ILE A 39 -0.47 -19.51 8.51
N ILE A 40 0.20 -18.75 9.36
CA ILE A 40 0.68 -17.39 9.03
C ILE A 40 1.71 -17.46 7.91
N ASP A 41 2.69 -18.34 8.03
CA ASP A 41 3.76 -18.47 7.04
C ASP A 41 3.21 -18.90 5.67
N ARG A 42 2.31 -19.90 5.66
CA ARG A 42 1.60 -20.32 4.46
C ARG A 42 0.72 -19.21 3.84
N THR A 43 0.15 -18.33 4.67
CA THR A 43 -0.60 -17.17 4.21
C THR A 43 0.31 -16.16 3.52
N ARG A 44 1.49 -15.87 4.11
CA ARG A 44 2.52 -15.02 3.50
C ARG A 44 3.01 -15.57 2.17
N GLU A 45 3.32 -16.88 2.12
CA GLU A 45 3.74 -17.55 0.87
C GLU A 45 2.70 -17.45 -0.23
N LYS A 46 1.41 -17.66 0.10
CA LYS A 46 0.31 -17.50 -0.86
C LYS A 46 0.17 -16.05 -1.35
N ALA A 47 0.31 -15.07 -0.46
CA ALA A 47 0.29 -13.66 -0.82
C ALA A 47 1.47 -13.31 -1.74
N LEU A 48 2.70 -13.73 -1.41
CA LEU A 48 3.88 -13.55 -2.26
C LEU A 48 3.70 -14.17 -3.65
N LYS A 49 3.10 -15.36 -3.71
CA LYS A 49 2.79 -16.01 -4.99
C LYS A 49 1.79 -15.21 -5.82
N LEU A 50 0.75 -14.66 -5.16
CA LEU A 50 -0.28 -13.86 -5.82
C LEU A 50 0.29 -12.61 -6.47
N ILE A 51 1.17 -11.89 -5.76
CA ILE A 51 1.82 -10.65 -6.25
C ILE A 51 3.09 -10.93 -7.08
N LYS A 52 3.45 -12.20 -7.31
CA LYS A 52 4.71 -12.61 -7.96
C LYS A 52 5.96 -12.04 -7.29
N GLY A 53 5.89 -11.80 -5.98
CA GLY A 53 6.93 -11.16 -5.16
C GLY A 53 7.91 -12.14 -4.51
N LYS A 54 7.87 -13.43 -4.85
CA LYS A 54 8.79 -14.42 -4.31
C LYS A 54 10.24 -14.00 -4.61
N ASP A 55 11.10 -14.10 -3.61
CA ASP A 55 12.52 -13.76 -3.67
C ASP A 55 12.86 -12.25 -3.76
N VAL A 56 11.86 -11.36 -3.85
CA VAL A 56 12.07 -9.90 -3.97
C VAL A 56 11.25 -9.07 -2.99
N ALA A 57 10.37 -9.69 -2.21
CA ALA A 57 9.49 -8.98 -1.28
C ALA A 57 9.19 -9.81 -0.02
N ASP A 58 8.81 -9.13 1.04
CA ASP A 58 8.27 -9.71 2.27
C ASP A 58 6.81 -9.31 2.49
N ILE A 59 6.07 -10.16 3.22
CA ILE A 59 4.69 -9.87 3.59
C ILE A 59 4.59 -9.61 5.10
N VAL A 60 4.14 -8.43 5.46
CA VAL A 60 3.75 -8.06 6.81
C VAL A 60 2.22 -8.01 6.88
N LEU A 61 1.64 -8.78 7.81
CA LEU A 61 0.19 -8.79 8.04
C LEU A 61 -0.18 -7.73 9.07
N THR A 62 -1.17 -6.91 8.74
CA THR A 62 -1.70 -5.86 9.62
C THR A 62 -3.22 -6.02 9.78
N PRO A 63 -3.82 -5.47 10.86
CA PRO A 63 -5.26 -5.56 11.08
C PRO A 63 -6.12 -4.87 10.00
N SER A 64 -5.56 -3.87 9.30
CA SER A 64 -6.24 -3.15 8.23
C SER A 64 -5.26 -2.44 7.30
N ALA A 65 -5.72 -2.11 6.08
CA ALA A 65 -4.96 -1.27 5.15
C ALA A 65 -4.64 0.11 5.74
N THR A 66 -5.53 0.69 6.55
CA THR A 66 -5.29 1.96 7.24
C THR A 66 -4.07 1.86 8.17
N ILE A 67 -3.98 0.80 8.97
CA ILE A 67 -2.83 0.58 9.85
C ILE A 67 -1.57 0.33 9.01
N ALA A 68 -1.66 -0.48 7.95
CA ALA A 68 -0.54 -0.71 7.05
C ALA A 68 0.03 0.60 6.49
N MET A 69 -0.84 1.47 5.96
CA MET A 69 -0.42 2.75 5.39
C MET A 69 0.18 3.69 6.46
N ASN A 70 -0.39 3.74 7.67
CA ASN A 70 0.20 4.53 8.76
C ASN A 70 1.59 4.02 9.17
N VAL A 71 1.79 2.70 9.20
CA VAL A 71 3.11 2.10 9.49
C VAL A 71 4.11 2.43 8.39
N ILE A 72 3.72 2.29 7.13
CA ILE A 72 4.58 2.62 5.98
C ILE A 72 4.93 4.11 5.99
N ILE A 73 3.93 4.98 5.98
CA ILE A 73 4.11 6.44 5.88
C ILE A 73 4.88 6.97 7.09
N GLY A 74 4.57 6.49 8.31
CA GLY A 74 5.27 6.90 9.52
C GLY A 74 6.68 6.34 9.65
N GLY A 75 7.00 5.27 8.94
CA GLY A 75 8.32 4.62 8.92
C GLY A 75 9.26 5.13 7.81
N LEU A 76 8.75 5.95 6.88
CA LEU A 76 9.59 6.58 5.87
C LEU A 76 10.36 7.76 6.48
N ASP A 77 11.57 8.00 5.98
CA ASP A 77 12.33 9.21 6.31
C ASP A 77 11.72 10.41 5.56
N TRP A 78 11.45 11.48 6.32
CA TRP A 78 10.87 12.72 5.80
C TRP A 78 11.74 13.92 6.13
N SER A 79 11.87 14.83 5.17
CA SER A 79 12.58 16.10 5.30
C SER A 79 11.87 17.21 4.54
N GLY A 80 12.16 18.47 4.83
CA GLY A 80 11.64 19.61 4.09
C GLY A 80 12.10 19.69 2.62
N ALA A 81 13.08 18.88 2.23
CA ALA A 81 13.57 18.79 0.84
C ALA A 81 12.83 17.70 0.02
N ASP A 82 11.93 16.94 0.65
CA ASP A 82 11.17 15.93 -0.07
C ASP A 82 10.13 16.56 -1.00
N ILE A 83 9.92 15.90 -2.14
CA ILE A 83 8.82 16.21 -3.06
C ILE A 83 7.99 14.93 -3.18
N CYS A 84 6.82 14.95 -2.59
CA CYS A 84 5.92 13.81 -2.53
C CYS A 84 4.76 14.00 -3.50
N TYR A 85 4.67 13.16 -4.51
CA TYR A 85 3.52 13.13 -5.40
C TYR A 85 2.50 12.09 -4.95
N VAL A 86 1.22 12.43 -5.12
CA VAL A 86 0.10 11.55 -4.77
C VAL A 86 -0.88 11.45 -5.93
N SER A 87 -1.49 10.30 -6.13
CA SER A 87 -2.58 10.21 -7.09
C SER A 87 -3.80 11.00 -6.56
N PRO A 88 -4.58 11.67 -7.43
CA PRO A 88 -5.81 12.37 -7.01
C PRO A 88 -6.91 11.42 -6.51
N PHE A 89 -6.70 10.11 -6.61
CA PHE A 89 -7.64 9.07 -6.23
C PHE A 89 -7.27 8.38 -4.90
N GLU A 90 -6.33 8.96 -4.15
CA GLU A 90 -5.87 8.36 -2.90
C GLU A 90 -6.95 8.31 -1.82
N HIS A 91 -6.91 7.23 -1.06
CA HIS A 91 -7.78 7.07 0.10
C HIS A 91 -7.31 7.94 1.28
N ASN A 92 -8.23 8.35 2.16
CA ASN A 92 -7.91 9.10 3.38
C ASN A 92 -6.87 8.45 4.29
N ALA A 93 -6.71 7.13 4.23
CA ALA A 93 -5.67 6.41 4.95
C ALA A 93 -4.24 6.77 4.50
N VAL A 94 -4.11 7.31 3.28
CA VAL A 94 -2.86 7.84 2.70
C VAL A 94 -2.79 9.35 2.91
N MET A 95 -3.83 10.09 2.50
CA MET A 95 -3.80 11.55 2.47
C MET A 95 -3.67 12.18 3.86
N ARG A 96 -4.43 11.69 4.86
CA ARG A 96 -4.38 12.29 6.21
C ARG A 96 -3.00 12.23 6.86
N PRO A 97 -2.31 11.08 6.93
CA PRO A 97 -0.96 11.06 7.49
C PRO A 97 0.05 11.85 6.66
N LEU A 98 -0.08 11.89 5.31
CA LEU A 98 0.80 12.69 4.46
C LEU A 98 0.64 14.19 4.71
N HIS A 99 -0.58 14.71 4.86
CA HIS A 99 -0.82 16.11 5.22
C HIS A 99 -0.20 16.46 6.58
N LEU A 100 -0.42 15.63 7.61
CA LEU A 100 0.18 15.85 8.93
C LEU A 100 1.71 15.88 8.89
N LEU A 101 2.31 15.01 8.09
CA LEU A 101 3.77 14.96 7.96
C LEU A 101 4.30 16.11 7.10
N SER A 102 3.59 16.53 6.06
CA SER A 102 3.93 17.71 5.26
C SER A 102 3.93 18.98 6.12
N GLU A 103 2.91 19.18 6.96
CA GLU A 103 2.88 20.28 7.92
C GLU A 103 4.04 20.22 8.94
N LYS A 104 4.37 19.01 9.41
CA LYS A 104 5.42 18.82 10.42
C LYS A 104 6.84 19.02 9.87
N TYR A 105 7.11 18.51 8.66
CA TYR A 105 8.46 18.47 8.08
C TYR A 105 8.68 19.52 7.00
N GLY A 106 7.60 20.14 6.47
CA GLY A 106 7.68 21.21 5.47
C GLY A 106 7.95 20.71 4.05
N PHE A 107 7.65 19.45 3.72
CA PHE A 107 7.83 18.94 2.36
C PHE A 107 6.64 19.27 1.45
N ASP A 108 6.90 19.28 0.14
CA ASP A 108 5.87 19.52 -0.86
C ASP A 108 5.02 18.28 -1.12
N LEU A 109 3.70 18.43 -1.01
CA LEU A 109 2.71 17.40 -1.35
C LEU A 109 1.96 17.84 -2.61
N ILE A 110 2.18 17.14 -3.72
CA ILE A 110 1.72 17.53 -5.06
C ILE A 110 0.85 16.43 -5.65
N GLU A 111 -0.30 16.79 -6.22
CA GLU A 111 -1.13 15.82 -6.94
C GLU A 111 -0.59 15.55 -8.34
N LEU A 112 -0.67 14.28 -8.75
CA LEU A 112 -0.40 13.88 -10.14
C LEU A 112 -1.44 14.52 -11.07
N PRO A 113 -1.02 15.02 -12.23
CA PRO A 113 -1.91 15.74 -13.13
C PRO A 113 -2.89 14.79 -13.84
N LEU A 114 -4.11 15.29 -14.03
CA LEU A 114 -5.15 14.64 -14.81
C LEU A 114 -5.44 15.42 -16.09
N LYS A 115 -5.83 14.71 -17.13
CA LYS A 115 -6.46 15.30 -18.31
C LYS A 115 -7.86 15.79 -17.95
N SER A 116 -8.17 17.05 -18.24
CA SER A 116 -9.43 17.68 -17.83
C SER A 116 -10.68 16.99 -18.39
N GLU A 117 -10.58 16.40 -19.58
CA GLU A 117 -11.71 15.81 -20.28
C GLU A 117 -12.01 14.36 -19.86
N THR A 118 -10.95 13.56 -19.59
CA THR A 118 -11.08 12.12 -19.35
C THR A 118 -10.84 11.73 -17.90
N LEU A 119 -10.23 12.62 -17.10
CA LEU A 119 -9.74 12.35 -15.74
C LEU A 119 -8.69 11.23 -15.68
N GLU A 120 -8.07 10.91 -16.80
CA GLU A 120 -6.92 10.01 -16.86
C GLU A 120 -5.63 10.74 -16.46
N ILE A 121 -4.62 9.99 -16.03
CA ILE A 121 -3.29 10.57 -15.76
C ILE A 121 -2.73 11.21 -17.04
N ASP A 122 -2.34 12.47 -16.91
CA ASP A 122 -1.67 13.22 -17.97
C ASP A 122 -0.14 12.99 -17.89
N PHE A 123 0.35 12.02 -18.64
CA PHE A 123 1.75 11.62 -18.60
C PHE A 123 2.70 12.69 -19.16
N GLU A 124 2.28 13.48 -20.14
CA GLU A 124 3.12 14.56 -20.69
C GLU A 124 3.32 15.65 -19.64
N LYS A 125 2.24 16.06 -19.00
CA LYS A 125 2.30 17.03 -17.89
C LYS A 125 3.04 16.46 -16.68
N MET A 126 2.85 15.18 -16.37
CA MET A 126 3.56 14.51 -15.28
C MET A 126 5.08 14.47 -15.52
N GLU A 127 5.52 14.15 -16.74
CA GLU A 127 6.94 14.16 -17.10
C GLU A 127 7.54 15.56 -16.98
N TYR A 128 6.82 16.58 -17.44
CA TYR A 128 7.23 17.98 -17.26
C TYR A 128 7.34 18.35 -15.77
N MET A 129 6.33 18.01 -14.95
CA MET A 129 6.34 18.30 -13.51
C MET A 129 7.50 17.60 -12.81
N PHE A 130 7.76 16.35 -13.14
CA PHE A 130 8.88 15.57 -12.56
C PHE A 130 10.24 16.11 -12.98
N SER A 131 10.35 16.68 -14.20
CA SER A 131 11.59 17.31 -14.65
C SER A 131 11.90 18.61 -13.92
N MET A 132 10.87 19.36 -13.53
CA MET A 132 11.00 20.62 -12.80
C MET A 132 11.15 20.41 -11.30
N ASN A 133 10.42 19.45 -10.76
CA ASN A 133 10.38 19.08 -9.33
C ASN A 133 10.50 17.56 -9.21
N PRO A 134 11.72 17.01 -9.24
CA PRO A 134 11.93 15.56 -9.21
C PRO A 134 11.33 14.90 -7.96
N PRO A 135 10.47 13.89 -8.12
CA PRO A 135 9.85 13.22 -6.99
C PRO A 135 10.87 12.46 -6.14
N THR A 136 10.77 12.57 -4.83
CA THR A 136 11.44 11.67 -3.89
C THR A 136 10.54 10.47 -3.54
N LYS A 137 9.24 10.71 -3.47
CA LYS A 137 8.23 9.70 -3.14
C LYS A 137 6.99 9.89 -4.02
N VAL A 138 6.39 8.77 -4.44
CA VAL A 138 5.14 8.77 -5.23
C VAL A 138 4.18 7.75 -4.61
N PHE A 139 2.99 8.20 -4.24
CA PHE A 139 1.89 7.33 -3.80
C PHE A 139 0.86 7.20 -4.92
N ALA A 140 0.54 5.96 -5.29
CA ALA A 140 -0.38 5.70 -6.38
C ALA A 140 -1.29 4.51 -6.08
N THR A 141 -2.53 4.78 -5.69
CA THR A 141 -3.54 3.73 -5.54
C THR A 141 -3.77 3.02 -6.88
N HIS A 142 -3.87 1.69 -6.87
CA HIS A 142 -4.06 0.93 -8.11
C HIS A 142 -5.51 1.03 -8.60
N ILE A 143 -6.48 0.96 -7.68
CA ILE A 143 -7.91 1.03 -8.01
C ILE A 143 -8.59 1.97 -7.03
N SER A 144 -9.23 3.01 -7.54
CA SER A 144 -9.99 3.94 -6.72
C SER A 144 -11.20 3.24 -6.10
N ASN A 145 -11.33 3.33 -4.77
CA ASN A 145 -12.48 2.78 -4.06
C ASN A 145 -13.77 3.60 -4.26
N VAL A 146 -13.67 4.81 -4.80
CA VAL A 146 -14.81 5.72 -5.06
C VAL A 146 -15.32 5.54 -6.49
N THR A 147 -14.43 5.60 -7.48
CA THR A 147 -14.80 5.60 -8.89
C THR A 147 -14.64 4.24 -9.57
N GLY A 148 -13.86 3.33 -8.99
CA GLY A 148 -13.47 2.08 -9.64
C GLY A 148 -12.42 2.26 -10.75
N TYR A 149 -11.91 3.49 -10.95
CA TYR A 149 -10.87 3.75 -11.93
C TYR A 149 -9.60 2.97 -11.62
N ILE A 150 -9.07 2.29 -12.63
CA ILE A 150 -7.82 1.52 -12.54
C ILE A 150 -6.70 2.43 -13.04
N LEU A 151 -5.82 2.86 -12.13
CA LEU A 151 -4.70 3.72 -12.46
C LEU A 151 -3.60 2.92 -13.19
N PRO A 152 -2.91 3.55 -14.14
CA PRO A 152 -1.77 2.99 -14.86
C PRO A 152 -0.51 3.00 -13.97
N VAL A 153 -0.56 2.24 -12.85
CA VAL A 153 0.51 2.26 -11.82
C VAL A 153 1.85 1.77 -12.34
N LYS A 154 1.86 0.94 -13.38
CA LYS A 154 3.11 0.49 -14.00
C LYS A 154 3.84 1.66 -14.65
N GLU A 155 3.15 2.40 -15.49
CA GLU A 155 3.69 3.55 -16.22
C GLU A 155 4.11 4.67 -15.26
N ILE A 156 3.29 4.93 -14.22
CA ILE A 156 3.63 5.87 -13.14
C ILE A 156 4.92 5.44 -12.45
N THR A 157 5.03 4.15 -12.10
CA THR A 157 6.22 3.61 -11.44
C THR A 157 7.47 3.71 -12.34
N GLU A 158 7.36 3.34 -13.60
CA GLU A 158 8.46 3.42 -14.56
C GLU A 158 8.97 4.87 -14.72
N MET A 159 8.07 5.85 -14.77
CA MET A 159 8.43 7.27 -14.85
C MET A 159 9.09 7.74 -13.54
N ALA A 160 8.50 7.43 -12.39
CA ALA A 160 9.05 7.82 -11.08
C ALA A 160 10.44 7.23 -10.84
N LYS A 161 10.67 5.99 -11.27
CA LYS A 161 11.98 5.31 -11.13
C LYS A 161 13.10 5.96 -11.95
N LYS A 162 12.81 6.71 -13.01
CA LYS A 162 13.83 7.51 -13.73
C LYS A 162 14.48 8.56 -12.81
N TYR A 163 13.77 8.98 -11.76
CA TYR A 163 14.23 9.95 -10.75
C TYR A 163 14.66 9.30 -9.44
N ASN A 164 14.83 7.98 -9.43
CA ASN A 164 15.19 7.19 -8.23
C ASN A 164 14.19 7.33 -7.06
N SER A 165 12.93 7.59 -7.36
CA SER A 165 11.86 7.77 -6.37
C SER A 165 11.47 6.47 -5.69
N GLN A 166 11.03 6.56 -4.44
CA GLN A 166 10.27 5.51 -3.78
C GLN A 166 8.82 5.54 -4.29
N VAL A 167 8.29 4.40 -4.69
CA VAL A 167 6.88 4.28 -5.13
C VAL A 167 6.14 3.37 -4.18
N ILE A 168 5.01 3.83 -3.66
CA ILE A 168 4.18 3.19 -2.63
C ILE A 168 2.78 2.95 -3.17
#